data_966103a1a768bfe929208cfff8517168
#
_entry.id   966103a1a768bfe929208cfff8517168
#
_cell.length_a   1.000
_cell.length_b   1.000
_cell.length_c   1.000
_cell.angle_alpha   90.00
_cell.angle_beta   90.00
_cell.angle_gamma   90.00
#
_symmetry.space_group_name_H-M   'P 1'
#
loop_
_entity.id
_entity.type
_entity.pdbx_description
1 polymer ?
#
loop_
_entity_poly.entity_id
_entity_poly.type
_entity_poly.pdbx_seq_one_letter_code
_entity_poly.pdbx_strand_id
1 'polypeptide(L)'
;AFESLISANVECKIGKIEYSFEGDLTDAEKAENESEREGWLLNSKDEDKLTGTNLGIVLDRKYRPRTVNFKFRWAMNVVPAVRVAKVHLVPIKAEDQLVDADGNPTDDVILTVRQKAAPKIEDNRAGDSLSVIMINQKLGSIATFDSSDNMRNWSGVTLWEATDAFVKDHPEALGRVRSVKFSMFNLKSGETLPKEVGNLKFLESFSVAANENNQIREVNLGDEICSLKYLKNLTVQAYGLTQLPANFVNLGKSLESLNLVSNNFNKLSDITNI
;
A
#
# COMPACT_ATOMS: atom_id res chain seq x y z
N ALA A 1 -9.04 7.21 0.39
CA ALA A 1 -8.40 8.14 -0.56
C ALA A 1 -8.96 9.54 -0.35
N PHE A 2 -8.10 10.56 -0.42
CA PHE A 2 -8.51 11.96 -0.33
C PHE A 2 -8.72 12.51 -1.74
N GLU A 3 -9.69 13.39 -1.90
CA GLU A 3 -10.02 14.03 -3.16
C GLU A 3 -9.61 15.52 -3.09
N SER A 4 -8.95 16.02 -4.13
CA SER A 4 -8.60 17.43 -4.25
C SER A 4 -9.18 18.02 -5.51
N LEU A 5 -9.62 19.26 -5.41
CA LEU A 5 -10.17 20.05 -6.50
C LEU A 5 -9.25 21.22 -6.82
N ILE A 6 -8.88 21.34 -8.09
CA ILE A 6 -8.14 22.48 -8.63
C ILE A 6 -9.05 23.22 -9.60
N SER A 7 -9.03 24.52 -9.53
CA SER A 7 -9.81 25.40 -10.41
C SER A 7 -8.89 26.35 -11.19
N ALA A 8 -9.15 26.52 -12.46
CA ALA A 8 -8.48 27.50 -13.31
C ALA A 8 -9.50 28.35 -14.08
N ASN A 9 -9.15 29.59 -14.38
CA ASN A 9 -9.97 30.50 -15.16
C ASN A 9 -9.81 30.35 -16.68
N VAL A 10 -8.80 29.59 -17.10
CA VAL A 10 -8.54 29.25 -18.52
C VAL A 10 -8.58 27.72 -18.70
N GLU A 11 -8.86 27.30 -19.92
CA GLU A 11 -8.79 25.87 -20.25
C GLU A 11 -7.35 25.41 -20.27
N CYS A 12 -7.00 24.47 -19.39
CA CYS A 12 -5.66 23.92 -19.29
C CYS A 12 -5.69 22.40 -19.23
N LYS A 13 -4.54 21.79 -19.43
CA LYS A 13 -4.32 20.36 -19.29
C LYS A 13 -3.12 20.10 -18.39
N ILE A 14 -3.05 18.88 -17.85
CA ILE A 14 -1.83 18.43 -17.20
C ILE A 14 -0.81 18.10 -18.27
N GLY A 15 0.29 18.86 -18.32
CA GLY A 15 1.39 18.65 -19.26
C GLY A 15 2.32 17.54 -18.80
N LYS A 16 2.70 17.57 -17.50
CA LYS A 16 3.51 16.52 -16.85
C LYS A 16 3.26 16.51 -15.35
N ILE A 17 3.67 15.44 -14.69
CA ILE A 17 3.79 15.38 -13.24
C ILE A 17 5.19 14.91 -12.88
N GLU A 18 5.86 15.64 -12.00
CA GLU A 18 7.15 15.26 -11.42
C GLU A 18 6.93 14.76 -10.01
N TYR A 19 7.41 13.56 -9.73
CA TYR A 19 7.30 12.93 -8.41
C TYR A 19 8.65 12.90 -7.71
N SER A 20 8.66 13.18 -6.41
CA SER A 20 9.86 13.10 -5.58
C SER A 20 9.52 12.78 -4.13
N PHE A 21 10.56 12.49 -3.35
CA PHE A 21 10.49 12.42 -1.89
C PHE A 21 11.18 13.65 -1.29
N GLU A 22 10.62 14.15 -0.17
CA GLU A 22 11.27 15.09 0.73
C GLU A 22 11.45 14.43 2.09
N GLY A 23 12.63 14.58 2.70
CA GLY A 23 12.98 14.03 4.02
C GLY A 23 14.30 13.25 4.01
N ASP A 24 14.67 12.73 5.17
CA ASP A 24 15.98 12.13 5.42
C ASP A 24 16.05 10.63 5.08
N LEU A 25 15.51 10.23 3.93
CA LEU A 25 15.68 8.88 3.44
C LEU A 25 17.13 8.63 3.03
N THR A 26 17.69 7.54 3.49
CA THR A 26 18.95 7.00 2.97
C THR A 26 18.78 6.55 1.51
N ASP A 27 19.87 6.39 0.78
CA ASP A 27 19.80 5.94 -0.61
C ASP A 27 19.24 4.49 -0.73
N ALA A 28 19.50 3.65 0.28
CA ALA A 28 18.90 2.33 0.37
C ALA A 28 17.36 2.39 0.55
N GLU A 29 16.87 3.26 1.44
CA GLU A 29 15.44 3.46 1.65
C GLU A 29 14.76 4.08 0.42
N LYS A 30 15.43 4.99 -0.29
CA LYS A 30 14.95 5.52 -1.58
C LYS A 30 14.81 4.41 -2.60
N ALA A 31 15.83 3.56 -2.75
CA ALA A 31 15.80 2.43 -3.69
C ALA A 31 14.71 1.42 -3.34
N GLU A 32 14.55 1.08 -2.05
CA GLU A 32 13.49 0.18 -1.58
C GLU A 32 12.08 0.71 -1.87
N ASN A 33 11.89 2.03 -1.78
CA ASN A 33 10.59 2.66 -1.95
C ASN A 33 10.40 3.31 -3.35
N GLU A 34 11.27 3.02 -4.31
CA GLU A 34 11.25 3.66 -5.63
C GLU A 34 9.91 3.44 -6.35
N SER A 35 9.32 2.25 -6.25
CA SER A 35 8.00 1.94 -6.82
C SER A 35 6.86 2.75 -6.21
N GLU A 36 7.06 3.28 -5.01
CA GLU A 36 6.09 4.10 -4.29
C GLU A 36 6.27 5.60 -4.54
N ARG A 37 7.33 5.97 -5.25
CA ARG A 37 7.64 7.37 -5.57
C ARG A 37 6.65 7.96 -6.54
N GLU A 38 6.26 7.21 -7.56
CA GLU A 38 5.44 7.68 -8.69
C GLU A 38 4.02 7.13 -8.68
N GLY A 39 3.11 7.85 -9.32
CA GLY A 39 1.74 7.36 -9.55
C GLY A 39 0.86 7.31 -8.31
N TRP A 40 1.19 8.01 -7.24
CA TRP A 40 0.33 8.09 -6.07
C TRP A 40 -0.82 9.10 -6.21
N LEU A 41 -0.75 10.01 -7.19
CA LEU A 41 -1.92 10.74 -7.65
C LEU A 41 -2.70 9.85 -8.62
N LEU A 42 -4.01 9.79 -8.43
CA LEU A 42 -4.93 8.96 -9.19
C LEU A 42 -5.96 9.84 -9.89
N ASN A 43 -6.35 9.46 -11.09
CA ASN A 43 -7.51 10.04 -11.74
C ASN A 43 -8.76 9.75 -10.88
N SER A 44 -9.54 10.78 -10.54
CA SER A 44 -10.71 10.60 -9.68
C SER A 44 -11.83 9.79 -10.33
N LYS A 45 -11.80 9.63 -11.66
CA LYS A 45 -12.86 8.98 -12.43
C LYS A 45 -12.70 7.46 -12.51
N ASP A 46 -11.48 7.00 -12.76
CA ASP A 46 -11.15 5.59 -13.04
C ASP A 46 -10.08 5.02 -12.09
N GLU A 47 -9.56 5.87 -11.20
CA GLU A 47 -8.50 5.53 -10.23
C GLU A 47 -7.17 5.09 -10.87
N ASP A 48 -6.99 5.38 -12.16
CA ASP A 48 -5.73 5.12 -12.84
C ASP A 48 -4.60 6.01 -12.29
N LYS A 49 -3.41 5.44 -12.20
CA LYS A 49 -2.21 6.17 -11.77
C LYS A 49 -1.87 7.28 -12.75
N LEU A 50 -1.69 8.48 -12.25
CA LEU A 50 -1.25 9.62 -13.04
C LEU A 50 0.27 9.58 -13.18
N THR A 51 0.77 9.05 -14.29
CA THR A 51 2.20 8.93 -14.60
C THR A 51 2.50 9.40 -16.02
N GLY A 52 3.70 9.87 -16.25
CA GLY A 52 4.16 10.25 -17.58
C GLY A 52 3.81 11.67 -18.00
N THR A 53 3.98 11.97 -19.28
CA THR A 53 3.91 13.32 -19.84
C THR A 53 2.63 13.62 -20.61
N ASN A 54 1.83 12.62 -20.92
CA ASN A 54 0.58 12.80 -21.66
C ASN A 54 -0.58 12.19 -20.89
N LEU A 55 -1.10 12.95 -19.96
CA LEU A 55 -2.15 12.49 -19.07
C LEU A 55 -3.55 12.62 -19.66
N GLY A 56 -3.70 13.24 -20.84
CA GLY A 56 -4.97 13.37 -21.56
C GLY A 56 -6.10 14.05 -20.77
N ILE A 57 -5.79 14.54 -19.57
CA ILE A 57 -6.78 15.11 -18.66
C ILE A 57 -6.99 16.56 -19.04
N VAL A 58 -8.08 16.78 -19.73
CA VAL A 58 -8.62 18.11 -20.00
C VAL A 58 -9.48 18.50 -18.80
N LEU A 59 -9.23 19.67 -18.28
CA LEU A 59 -10.07 20.28 -17.27
C LEU A 59 -11.42 20.59 -17.91
N ASP A 60 -12.45 19.85 -17.50
CA ASP A 60 -13.76 19.87 -18.14
C ASP A 60 -14.59 21.09 -17.71
N ARG A 61 -15.08 21.81 -18.68
CA ARG A 61 -15.95 22.98 -18.52
C ARG A 61 -17.41 22.55 -18.38
N LYS A 62 -17.72 21.83 -17.32
CA LYS A 62 -19.06 21.21 -17.19
C LYS A 62 -20.17 22.18 -16.77
N TYR A 63 -19.82 23.29 -16.15
CA TYR A 63 -20.82 24.30 -15.73
C TYR A 63 -20.27 25.72 -15.89
N ARG A 64 -21.07 26.60 -16.48
CA ARG A 64 -20.78 28.02 -16.52
C ARG A 64 -20.59 28.59 -15.10
N PRO A 65 -19.74 29.58 -14.89
CA PRO A 65 -18.95 30.40 -15.77
C PRO A 65 -17.47 30.42 -15.34
N ARG A 66 -16.54 30.28 -16.20
CA ARG A 66 -15.14 30.75 -16.02
C ARG A 66 -14.18 29.91 -15.20
N THR A 67 -14.55 28.80 -14.55
CA THR A 67 -13.60 27.94 -13.84
C THR A 67 -13.63 26.53 -14.38
N VAL A 68 -12.45 26.01 -14.62
CA VAL A 68 -12.23 24.64 -15.04
C VAL A 68 -11.79 23.86 -13.80
N ASN A 69 -12.44 22.74 -13.53
CA ASN A 69 -12.20 21.97 -12.31
C ASN A 69 -11.52 20.66 -12.65
N PHE A 70 -10.47 20.35 -11.92
CA PHE A 70 -9.77 19.09 -11.98
C PHE A 70 -9.86 18.39 -10.62
N LYS A 71 -10.24 17.12 -10.64
CA LYS A 71 -10.30 16.28 -9.44
C LYS A 71 -9.30 15.16 -9.55
N PHE A 72 -8.53 14.95 -8.50
CA PHE A 72 -7.67 13.79 -8.36
C PHE A 72 -7.79 13.20 -6.97
N ARG A 73 -7.50 11.90 -6.86
CA ARG A 73 -7.38 11.17 -5.61
C ARG A 73 -5.92 10.93 -5.28
N TRP A 74 -5.65 10.55 -4.05
CA TRP A 74 -4.30 10.27 -3.56
C TRP A 74 -4.28 8.86 -2.99
N ALA A 75 -3.34 8.05 -3.44
CA ALA A 75 -3.03 6.80 -2.76
C ALA A 75 -2.42 7.11 -1.38
N MET A 76 -2.66 6.24 -0.41
CA MET A 76 -2.07 6.40 0.92
C MET A 76 -0.54 6.41 0.83
N ASN A 77 0.11 7.32 1.56
CA ASN A 77 1.56 7.27 1.70
C ASN A 77 1.96 6.16 2.68
N VAL A 78 2.77 5.24 2.20
CA VAL A 78 3.33 4.12 2.98
C VAL A 78 4.82 4.26 3.22
N VAL A 79 5.41 5.38 2.74
CA VAL A 79 6.85 5.67 2.85
C VAL A 79 7.09 6.63 4.00
N PRO A 80 8.13 6.45 4.82
CA PRO A 80 8.47 7.35 5.92
C PRO A 80 9.12 8.66 5.45
N ALA A 81 8.66 9.17 4.31
CA ALA A 81 9.05 10.46 3.73
C ALA A 81 7.84 11.17 3.14
N VAL A 82 7.94 12.49 3.02
CA VAL A 82 6.91 13.29 2.35
C VAL A 82 6.96 12.97 0.85
N ARG A 83 5.86 12.57 0.27
CA ARG A 83 5.69 12.48 -1.18
C ARG A 83 5.35 13.86 -1.73
N VAL A 84 6.02 14.23 -2.81
CA VAL A 84 5.79 15.49 -3.51
C VAL A 84 5.43 15.19 -4.96
N ALA A 85 4.35 15.80 -5.43
CA ALA A 85 4.00 15.83 -6.84
C ALA A 85 3.95 17.29 -7.31
N LYS A 86 4.70 17.59 -8.35
CA LYS A 86 4.60 18.87 -9.07
C LYS A 86 3.77 18.63 -10.32
N VAL A 87 2.55 19.13 -10.31
CA VAL A 87 1.60 19.04 -11.42
C VAL A 87 1.75 20.28 -12.28
N HIS A 88 2.20 20.10 -13.50
CA HIS A 88 2.38 21.16 -14.48
C HIS A 88 1.09 21.35 -15.28
N LEU A 89 0.47 22.52 -15.15
CA LEU A 89 -0.68 22.91 -15.93
C LEU A 89 -0.23 23.78 -17.09
N VAL A 90 -0.61 23.39 -18.29
CA VAL A 90 -0.32 24.15 -19.53
C VAL A 90 -1.62 24.52 -20.21
N PRO A 91 -1.70 25.70 -20.86
CA PRO A 91 -2.91 26.11 -21.60
C PRO A 91 -3.19 25.14 -22.76
N ILE A 92 -4.46 24.97 -23.09
CA ILE A 92 -4.87 24.17 -24.25
C ILE A 92 -4.73 24.98 -25.53
N LYS A 93 -5.08 26.26 -25.48
CA LYS A 93 -5.00 27.18 -26.61
C LYS A 93 -3.76 28.05 -26.50
N ALA A 94 -3.07 28.26 -27.60
CA ALA A 94 -1.85 29.03 -27.62
C ALA A 94 -2.06 30.55 -27.28
N GLU A 95 -3.28 31.04 -27.48
CA GLU A 95 -3.68 32.40 -27.13
C GLU A 95 -4.04 32.58 -25.65
N ASP A 96 -4.32 31.47 -24.94
CA ASP A 96 -4.61 31.51 -23.52
C ASP A 96 -3.29 31.58 -22.73
N GLN A 97 -3.19 32.53 -21.84
CA GLN A 97 -2.02 32.73 -21.03
C GLN A 97 -2.33 32.50 -19.58
N LEU A 98 -1.56 31.62 -18.94
CA LEU A 98 -1.57 31.46 -17.51
C LEU A 98 -0.81 32.57 -16.82
N VAL A 99 -1.05 32.79 -15.55
CA VAL A 99 -0.27 33.69 -14.71
C VAL A 99 0.28 32.91 -13.50
N ASP A 100 1.50 33.23 -13.10
CA ASP A 100 2.11 32.67 -11.91
C ASP A 100 1.54 33.30 -10.61
N ALA A 101 2.07 32.94 -9.46
CA ALA A 101 1.64 33.44 -8.16
C ALA A 101 1.87 34.99 -8.01
N ASP A 102 2.78 35.53 -8.76
CA ASP A 102 3.12 36.94 -8.75
C ASP A 102 2.35 37.78 -9.82
N GLY A 103 1.50 37.08 -10.60
CA GLY A 103 0.67 37.67 -11.64
C GLY A 103 1.38 37.84 -12.98
N ASN A 104 2.58 37.28 -13.18
CA ASN A 104 3.30 37.37 -14.45
C ASN A 104 2.80 36.27 -15.41
N PRO A 105 2.73 36.60 -16.72
CA PRO A 105 2.40 35.60 -17.74
C PRO A 105 3.37 34.41 -17.73
N THR A 106 2.84 33.22 -17.83
CA THR A 106 3.62 31.98 -17.90
C THR A 106 2.93 30.92 -18.77
N ASP A 107 3.71 30.06 -19.40
CA ASP A 107 3.21 28.94 -20.19
C ASP A 107 3.02 27.65 -19.32
N ASP A 108 3.41 27.72 -18.07
CA ASP A 108 3.38 26.59 -17.14
C ASP A 108 3.10 27.07 -15.71
N VAL A 109 2.05 26.55 -15.10
CA VAL A 109 1.76 26.77 -13.68
C VAL A 109 2.01 25.47 -12.94
N ILE A 110 2.88 25.52 -11.93
CA ILE A 110 3.26 24.36 -11.14
C ILE A 110 2.46 24.32 -9.84
N LEU A 111 1.61 23.31 -9.70
CA LEU A 111 0.91 23.03 -8.47
C LEU A 111 1.70 21.98 -7.69
N THR A 112 2.15 22.34 -6.49
CA THR A 112 2.87 21.39 -5.64
C THR A 112 1.92 20.76 -4.64
N VAL A 113 1.76 19.45 -4.76
CA VAL A 113 0.98 18.62 -3.82
C VAL A 113 1.94 17.90 -2.92
N ARG A 114 1.78 18.03 -1.60
CA ARG A 114 2.58 17.34 -0.59
C ARG A 114 1.70 16.42 0.24
N GLN A 115 2.11 15.18 0.34
CA GLN A 115 1.47 14.20 1.21
C GLN A 115 2.41 13.87 2.37
N LYS A 116 1.92 14.00 3.59
CA LYS A 116 2.71 13.72 4.80
C LYS A 116 3.34 12.33 4.73
N ALA A 117 4.54 12.22 5.33
CA ALA A 117 5.22 10.93 5.53
C ALA A 117 4.33 9.95 6.29
N ALA A 118 4.44 8.67 5.93
CA ALA A 118 3.93 7.61 6.79
C ALA A 118 4.72 7.61 8.12
N PRO A 119 4.10 7.24 9.23
CA PRO A 119 4.85 7.06 10.47
C PRO A 119 5.87 5.93 10.28
N LYS A 120 7.07 6.11 10.85
CA LYS A 120 8.06 5.05 10.89
C LYS A 120 7.53 3.88 11.71
N ILE A 121 7.65 2.66 11.16
CA ILE A 121 7.23 1.45 11.85
C ILE A 121 8.38 1.00 12.77
N GLU A 122 8.19 1.17 14.06
CA GLU A 122 9.13 0.73 15.08
C GLU A 122 8.86 -0.75 15.45
N ASP A 123 9.91 -1.47 15.88
CA ASP A 123 9.76 -2.86 16.34
C ASP A 123 9.22 -2.90 17.78
N ASN A 124 7.94 -2.54 17.89
CA ASN A 124 7.19 -2.53 19.15
C ASN A 124 5.69 -2.74 18.88
N ARG A 125 4.88 -2.74 19.94
CA ARG A 125 3.44 -2.93 19.83
C ARG A 125 2.74 -1.88 18.94
N ALA A 126 3.19 -0.64 18.95
CA ALA A 126 2.63 0.41 18.10
C ALA A 126 2.97 0.16 16.63
N GLY A 127 4.18 -0.32 16.35
CA GLY A 127 4.58 -0.74 15.01
C GLY A 127 3.80 -1.95 14.50
N ASP A 128 3.50 -2.93 15.36
CA ASP A 128 2.60 -4.04 15.00
C ASP A 128 1.21 -3.53 14.61
N SER A 129 0.65 -2.60 15.41
CA SER A 129 -0.64 -1.97 15.10
C SER A 129 -0.64 -1.30 13.72
N LEU A 130 0.37 -0.48 13.44
CA LEU A 130 0.50 0.18 12.16
C LEU A 130 0.67 -0.83 11.01
N SER A 131 1.47 -1.89 11.22
CA SER A 131 1.67 -2.94 10.22
C SER A 131 0.36 -3.66 9.89
N VAL A 132 -0.43 -4.03 10.88
CA VAL A 132 -1.75 -4.68 10.66
C VAL A 132 -2.68 -3.75 9.87
N ILE A 133 -2.75 -2.46 10.23
CA ILE A 133 -3.56 -1.47 9.50
C ILE A 133 -3.09 -1.35 8.04
N MET A 134 -1.79 -1.22 7.81
CA MET A 134 -1.22 -1.09 6.46
C MET A 134 -1.45 -2.33 5.61
N ILE A 135 -1.25 -3.54 6.17
CA ILE A 135 -1.56 -4.79 5.49
C ILE A 135 -3.03 -4.82 5.09
N ASN A 136 -3.92 -4.53 6.04
CA ASN A 136 -5.37 -4.52 5.78
C ASN A 136 -5.76 -3.56 4.65
N GLN A 137 -5.21 -2.35 4.65
CA GLN A 137 -5.48 -1.34 3.63
C GLN A 137 -4.94 -1.75 2.26
N LYS A 138 -3.72 -2.28 2.20
CA LYS A 138 -3.12 -2.77 0.95
C LYS A 138 -3.83 -4.00 0.39
N LEU A 139 -4.29 -4.88 1.26
CA LEU A 139 -5.11 -6.03 0.86
C LEU A 139 -6.52 -5.60 0.37
N GLY A 140 -6.96 -4.37 0.65
CA GLY A 140 -8.33 -3.95 0.38
C GLY A 140 -9.35 -4.78 1.15
N SER A 141 -8.98 -5.30 2.32
CA SER A 141 -9.86 -6.07 3.20
C SER A 141 -10.99 -5.21 3.75
N ILE A 142 -12.12 -5.84 4.01
CA ILE A 142 -13.29 -5.15 4.61
C ILE A 142 -13.17 -4.95 6.13
N ALA A 143 -12.15 -5.52 6.75
CA ALA A 143 -11.94 -5.34 8.18
C ALA A 143 -11.65 -3.86 8.50
N THR A 144 -12.24 -3.35 9.55
CA THR A 144 -11.96 -2.00 10.06
C THR A 144 -11.07 -2.10 11.28
N PHE A 145 -9.85 -1.62 11.16
CA PHE A 145 -8.92 -1.48 12.27
C PHE A 145 -8.72 0.01 12.53
N ASP A 146 -9.15 0.48 13.68
CA ASP A 146 -8.99 1.87 14.09
C ASP A 146 -7.75 2.01 14.98
N SER A 147 -6.84 2.89 14.61
CA SER A 147 -5.62 3.17 15.38
C SER A 147 -5.91 3.80 16.76
N SER A 148 -7.10 4.35 16.96
CA SER A 148 -7.57 4.86 18.26
C SER A 148 -8.09 3.76 19.17
N ASP A 149 -8.42 2.57 18.62
CA ASP A 149 -8.92 1.43 19.39
C ASP A 149 -7.77 0.49 19.81
N ASN A 150 -8.00 -0.24 20.89
CA ASN A 150 -7.05 -1.22 21.35
C ASN A 150 -7.05 -2.44 20.40
N MET A 151 -5.87 -2.87 19.91
CA MET A 151 -5.72 -4.06 19.06
C MET A 151 -6.39 -5.33 19.63
N ARG A 152 -6.61 -5.40 20.95
CA ARG A 152 -7.37 -6.52 21.59
C ARG A 152 -8.81 -6.60 21.11
N ASN A 153 -9.38 -5.49 20.66
CA ASN A 153 -10.75 -5.40 20.17
C ASN A 153 -10.85 -5.67 18.67
N TRP A 154 -9.73 -5.80 17.98
CA TRP A 154 -9.73 -6.00 16.54
C TRP A 154 -10.10 -7.43 16.16
N SER A 155 -11.14 -7.59 15.38
CA SER A 155 -11.58 -8.90 14.92
C SER A 155 -10.49 -9.59 14.08
N GLY A 156 -10.17 -10.83 14.42
CA GLY A 156 -9.13 -11.60 13.74
C GLY A 156 -7.70 -11.29 14.18
N VAL A 157 -7.50 -10.45 15.20
CA VAL A 157 -6.19 -10.20 15.80
C VAL A 157 -6.15 -10.76 17.22
N THR A 158 -5.09 -11.48 17.57
CA THR A 158 -4.80 -11.88 18.95
C THR A 158 -3.40 -11.41 19.34
N LEU A 159 -3.20 -11.14 20.60
CA LEU A 159 -1.94 -10.67 21.15
C LEU A 159 -1.35 -11.70 22.10
N TRP A 160 -0.05 -11.67 22.27
CA TRP A 160 0.64 -12.42 23.32
C TRP A 160 0.27 -11.87 24.70
N GLU A 161 -0.10 -12.76 25.60
CA GLU A 161 -0.53 -12.44 26.96
C GLU A 161 0.51 -12.89 27.98
N ALA A 162 0.51 -12.27 29.17
CA ALA A 162 1.44 -12.61 30.25
C ALA A 162 1.32 -14.07 30.72
N THR A 163 0.19 -14.72 30.48
CA THR A 163 -0.07 -16.14 30.81
C THR A 163 0.49 -17.12 29.78
N ASP A 164 0.85 -16.65 28.60
CA ASP A 164 1.40 -17.51 27.55
C ASP A 164 2.80 -17.98 27.93
N ALA A 165 3.05 -19.29 27.76
CA ALA A 165 4.35 -19.87 28.05
C ALA A 165 5.48 -19.22 27.22
N PHE A 166 5.19 -18.89 25.97
CA PHE A 166 6.12 -18.21 25.06
C PHE A 166 6.65 -16.88 25.65
N VAL A 167 5.77 -16.10 26.31
CA VAL A 167 6.14 -14.78 26.88
C VAL A 167 7.09 -14.92 28.06
N LYS A 168 7.15 -16.08 28.73
CA LYS A 168 8.13 -16.31 29.80
C LYS A 168 9.57 -16.34 29.28
N ASP A 169 9.74 -16.93 28.08
CA ASP A 169 11.03 -17.05 27.40
C ASP A 169 11.33 -15.82 26.51
N HIS A 170 10.28 -15.11 26.09
CA HIS A 170 10.30 -13.93 25.21
C HIS A 170 9.46 -12.79 25.79
N PRO A 171 9.89 -12.15 26.90
CA PRO A 171 9.10 -11.09 27.55
C PRO A 171 8.83 -9.88 26.64
N GLU A 172 9.66 -9.63 25.64
CA GLU A 172 9.50 -8.61 24.61
C GLU A 172 8.30 -8.87 23.68
N ALA A 173 7.77 -10.11 23.66
CA ALA A 173 6.57 -10.46 22.89
C ALA A 173 5.26 -10.01 23.57
N LEU A 174 5.30 -9.66 24.85
CA LEU A 174 4.09 -9.26 25.59
C LEU A 174 3.35 -8.12 24.88
N GLY A 175 2.08 -8.38 24.54
CA GLY A 175 1.21 -7.41 23.87
C GLY A 175 1.51 -7.21 22.37
N ARG A 176 2.48 -7.94 21.81
CA ARG A 176 2.74 -7.99 20.37
C ARG A 176 1.71 -8.88 19.66
N VAL A 177 1.58 -8.74 18.36
CA VAL A 177 0.64 -9.56 17.56
C VAL A 177 1.09 -11.01 17.55
N ARG A 178 0.22 -11.90 18.06
CA ARG A 178 0.37 -13.35 18.04
C ARG A 178 -0.23 -13.98 16.79
N SER A 179 -1.47 -13.59 16.48
CA SER A 179 -2.11 -14.05 15.25
C SER A 179 -2.87 -12.93 14.56
N VAL A 180 -2.95 -13.04 13.23
CA VAL A 180 -3.77 -12.14 12.42
C VAL A 180 -4.44 -12.91 11.29
N LYS A 181 -5.73 -12.59 11.08
CA LYS A 181 -6.54 -13.16 10.01
C LYS A 181 -7.15 -12.05 9.17
N PHE A 182 -6.85 -12.06 7.89
CA PHE A 182 -7.51 -11.23 6.89
C PHE A 182 -8.44 -12.09 6.03
N SER A 183 -9.61 -11.56 5.72
CA SER A 183 -10.57 -12.22 4.84
C SER A 183 -11.13 -11.21 3.85
N MET A 184 -11.57 -11.71 2.69
CA MET A 184 -12.16 -10.90 1.63
C MET A 184 -11.22 -9.80 1.12
N PHE A 185 -9.97 -10.15 0.84
CA PHE A 185 -9.01 -9.22 0.25
C PHE A 185 -9.26 -9.01 -1.25
N ASN A 186 -8.78 -7.87 -1.79
CA ASN A 186 -9.00 -7.45 -3.17
C ASN A 186 -7.68 -7.03 -3.85
N LEU A 187 -6.68 -7.93 -3.86
CA LEU A 187 -5.45 -7.72 -4.63
C LEU A 187 -5.70 -7.91 -6.12
N LYS A 188 -4.96 -7.19 -6.95
CA LYS A 188 -4.96 -7.35 -8.40
C LYS A 188 -3.97 -8.44 -8.81
N SER A 189 -4.17 -9.01 -10.01
CA SER A 189 -3.20 -9.94 -10.59
C SER A 189 -1.81 -9.32 -10.68
N GLY A 190 -0.79 -10.08 -10.30
CA GLY A 190 0.60 -9.62 -10.24
C GLY A 190 1.01 -8.91 -8.96
N GLU A 191 0.07 -8.56 -8.07
CA GLU A 191 0.39 -7.96 -6.78
C GLU A 191 0.95 -8.98 -5.79
N THR A 192 1.65 -8.50 -4.78
CA THR A 192 2.31 -9.31 -3.76
C THR A 192 1.70 -9.02 -2.39
N LEU A 193 1.75 -9.99 -1.49
CA LEU A 193 1.40 -9.80 -0.08
C LEU A 193 2.19 -8.61 0.47
N PRO A 194 1.52 -7.68 1.18
CA PRO A 194 2.18 -6.49 1.71
C PRO A 194 3.41 -6.80 2.56
N LYS A 195 4.52 -6.16 2.25
CA LYS A 195 5.81 -6.38 2.93
C LYS A 195 5.77 -6.14 4.44
N GLU A 196 4.80 -5.35 4.91
CA GLU A 196 4.57 -5.06 6.32
C GLU A 196 4.31 -6.30 7.17
N VAL A 197 3.97 -7.44 6.56
CA VAL A 197 3.86 -8.72 7.28
C VAL A 197 5.18 -9.09 7.96
N GLY A 198 6.33 -8.78 7.36
CA GLY A 198 7.65 -9.01 7.93
C GLY A 198 7.97 -8.20 9.20
N ASN A 199 7.17 -7.16 9.51
CA ASN A 199 7.31 -6.37 10.73
C ASN A 199 6.70 -7.04 11.97
N LEU A 200 5.81 -8.02 11.77
CA LEU A 200 5.13 -8.75 12.85
C LEU A 200 6.05 -9.84 13.42
N LYS A 201 7.15 -9.44 14.05
CA LYS A 201 8.29 -10.30 14.42
C LYS A 201 7.92 -11.49 15.31
N PHE A 202 6.86 -11.37 16.11
CA PHE A 202 6.40 -12.40 17.06
C PHE A 202 5.16 -13.13 16.57
N LEU A 203 4.85 -13.04 15.26
CA LEU A 203 3.67 -13.70 14.69
C LEU A 203 3.80 -15.22 14.74
N GLU A 204 2.82 -15.87 15.37
CA GLU A 204 2.68 -17.34 15.45
C GLU A 204 1.74 -17.90 14.37
N SER A 205 0.70 -17.11 14.03
CA SER A 205 -0.29 -17.56 13.05
C SER A 205 -0.67 -16.44 12.09
N PHE A 206 -0.56 -16.73 10.81
CA PHE A 206 -0.99 -15.82 9.74
C PHE A 206 -2.02 -16.49 8.85
N SER A 207 -3.15 -15.84 8.63
CA SER A 207 -4.19 -16.33 7.73
C SER A 207 -4.67 -15.24 6.79
N VAL A 208 -4.64 -15.54 5.51
CA VAL A 208 -5.25 -14.72 4.47
C VAL A 208 -6.09 -15.60 3.55
N ALA A 209 -7.37 -15.23 3.37
CA ALA A 209 -8.29 -15.98 2.53
C ALA A 209 -9.10 -15.01 1.65
N ALA A 210 -9.12 -15.27 0.34
CA ALA A 210 -10.00 -14.56 -0.57
C ALA A 210 -11.44 -15.05 -0.41
N ASN A 211 -12.38 -14.25 -0.89
CA ASN A 211 -13.75 -14.71 -1.10
C ASN A 211 -13.76 -15.72 -2.26
N GLU A 212 -14.45 -16.85 -2.09
CA GLU A 212 -14.56 -17.92 -3.09
C GLU A 212 -15.14 -17.47 -4.43
N ASN A 213 -15.85 -16.34 -4.44
CA ASN A 213 -16.41 -15.73 -5.67
C ASN A 213 -15.42 -14.81 -6.41
N ASN A 214 -14.23 -14.57 -5.90
CA ASN A 214 -13.22 -13.81 -6.60
C ASN A 214 -12.56 -14.68 -7.68
N GLN A 215 -12.51 -14.14 -8.91
CA GLN A 215 -11.75 -14.76 -9.99
C GLN A 215 -10.31 -14.99 -9.52
N ILE A 216 -9.80 -16.19 -9.82
CA ILE A 216 -8.42 -16.59 -9.53
C ILE A 216 -7.50 -15.53 -10.09
N ARG A 217 -6.77 -14.86 -9.24
CA ARG A 217 -5.77 -13.86 -9.58
C ARG A 217 -4.40 -14.43 -9.25
N GLU A 218 -3.46 -14.26 -10.15
CA GLU A 218 -2.07 -14.62 -9.89
C GLU A 218 -1.46 -13.57 -8.97
N VAL A 219 -1.44 -13.84 -7.67
CA VAL A 219 -0.79 -13.00 -6.66
C VAL A 219 0.40 -13.75 -6.07
N ASN A 220 1.33 -13.04 -5.45
CA ASN A 220 2.57 -13.58 -4.96
C ASN A 220 2.67 -13.47 -3.43
N LEU A 221 3.35 -14.42 -2.79
CA LEU A 221 3.90 -14.21 -1.45
C LEU A 221 5.25 -13.51 -1.58
N GLY A 222 5.46 -12.44 -0.81
CA GLY A 222 6.77 -11.80 -0.70
C GLY A 222 7.72 -12.60 0.19
N ASP A 223 9.01 -12.36 0.04
CA ASP A 223 10.04 -12.98 0.88
C ASP A 223 9.96 -12.54 2.35
N GLU A 224 9.26 -11.45 2.66
CA GLU A 224 9.13 -10.91 4.01
C GLU A 224 8.45 -11.88 4.97
N ILE A 225 7.49 -12.69 4.49
CA ILE A 225 6.85 -13.72 5.30
C ILE A 225 7.86 -14.81 5.72
N CYS A 226 8.87 -15.07 4.87
CA CYS A 226 9.91 -16.08 5.11
C CYS A 226 10.88 -15.66 6.23
N SER A 227 10.83 -14.41 6.69
CA SER A 227 11.64 -13.88 7.79
C SER A 227 11.03 -14.09 9.18
N LEU A 228 9.80 -14.60 9.25
CA LEU A 228 9.04 -14.74 10.50
C LEU A 228 9.48 -15.98 11.29
N LYS A 229 10.34 -15.77 12.27
CA LYS A 229 11.02 -16.85 13.03
C LYS A 229 10.08 -17.72 13.88
N TYR A 230 8.94 -17.19 14.28
CA TYR A 230 8.00 -17.84 15.21
C TYR A 230 6.70 -18.30 14.53
N LEU A 231 6.63 -18.17 13.20
CA LEU A 231 5.43 -18.52 12.44
C LEU A 231 5.25 -20.06 12.43
N LYS A 232 4.20 -20.53 13.10
CA LYS A 232 3.83 -21.94 13.20
C LYS A 232 2.71 -22.31 12.26
N ASN A 233 1.77 -21.41 12.02
CA ASN A 233 0.58 -21.68 11.23
C ASN A 233 0.46 -20.67 10.10
N LEU A 234 0.50 -21.15 8.87
CA LEU A 234 0.32 -20.33 7.68
C LEU A 234 -0.87 -20.83 6.87
N THR A 235 -1.86 -19.97 6.66
CA THR A 235 -2.97 -20.21 5.76
C THR A 235 -3.00 -19.15 4.68
N VAL A 236 -2.89 -19.58 3.42
CA VAL A 236 -3.04 -18.74 2.24
C VAL A 236 -4.04 -19.41 1.31
N GLN A 237 -5.31 -19.06 1.48
CA GLN A 237 -6.40 -19.73 0.79
C GLN A 237 -6.98 -18.85 -0.31
N ALA A 238 -7.22 -19.45 -1.48
CA ALA A 238 -7.83 -18.79 -2.63
C ALA A 238 -7.11 -17.47 -3.03
N TYR A 239 -5.79 -17.45 -2.86
CA TYR A 239 -4.92 -16.30 -3.12
C TYR A 239 -4.39 -16.30 -4.56
N GLY A 240 -4.55 -17.42 -5.29
CA GLY A 240 -4.10 -17.57 -6.67
C GLY A 240 -2.60 -17.78 -6.80
N LEU A 241 -1.93 -18.26 -5.76
CA LEU A 241 -0.49 -18.55 -5.81
C LEU A 241 -0.18 -19.57 -6.91
N THR A 242 0.86 -19.27 -7.69
CA THR A 242 1.41 -20.17 -8.69
C THR A 242 2.74 -20.79 -8.26
N GLN A 243 3.41 -20.16 -7.29
CA GLN A 243 4.68 -20.63 -6.75
C GLN A 243 4.88 -20.10 -5.32
N LEU A 244 5.80 -20.71 -4.59
CA LEU A 244 6.27 -20.24 -3.30
C LEU A 244 7.58 -19.44 -3.47
N PRO A 245 7.84 -18.45 -2.59
CA PRO A 245 9.11 -17.73 -2.59
C PRO A 245 10.32 -18.68 -2.46
N ALA A 246 11.44 -18.34 -3.07
CA ALA A 246 12.66 -19.15 -2.99
C ALA A 246 13.13 -19.37 -1.53
N ASN A 247 12.91 -18.38 -0.67
CA ASN A 247 13.29 -18.41 0.74
C ASN A 247 12.26 -19.11 1.65
N PHE A 248 11.19 -19.70 1.09
CA PHE A 248 10.13 -20.33 1.86
C PHE A 248 10.64 -21.44 2.78
N VAL A 249 11.68 -22.14 2.37
CA VAL A 249 12.39 -23.17 3.18
C VAL A 249 12.84 -22.66 4.56
N ASN A 250 13.04 -21.34 4.73
CA ASN A 250 13.42 -20.76 6.01
C ASN A 250 12.34 -20.92 7.08
N LEU A 251 11.07 -21.04 6.69
CA LEU A 251 9.97 -21.31 7.60
C LEU A 251 9.94 -22.73 8.13
N GLY A 252 10.62 -23.68 7.46
CA GLY A 252 10.63 -25.10 7.87
C GLY A 252 11.19 -25.35 9.26
N LYS A 253 11.84 -24.37 9.88
CA LYS A 253 12.32 -24.45 11.27
C LYS A 253 11.24 -24.17 12.31
N SER A 254 10.16 -23.47 11.94
CA SER A 254 9.10 -23.03 12.86
C SER A 254 7.72 -23.47 12.42
N LEU A 255 7.50 -23.68 11.12
CA LEU A 255 6.19 -23.94 10.57
C LEU A 255 5.72 -25.37 10.94
N GLU A 256 4.58 -25.46 11.61
CA GLU A 256 3.94 -26.71 12.04
C GLU A 256 2.72 -27.05 11.17
N SER A 257 2.08 -26.03 10.59
CA SER A 257 0.86 -26.18 9.77
C SER A 257 0.89 -25.24 8.57
N LEU A 258 0.66 -25.79 7.39
CA LEU A 258 0.60 -25.08 6.13
C LEU A 258 -0.69 -25.41 5.39
N ASN A 259 -1.51 -24.39 5.10
CA ASN A 259 -2.73 -24.53 4.31
C ASN A 259 -2.66 -23.63 3.07
N LEU A 260 -2.58 -24.25 1.91
CA LEU A 260 -2.50 -23.59 0.60
C LEU A 260 -3.70 -23.92 -0.31
N VAL A 261 -4.85 -24.22 0.28
CA VAL A 261 -6.05 -24.67 -0.43
C VAL A 261 -6.53 -23.63 -1.43
N SER A 262 -7.03 -24.09 -2.57
CA SER A 262 -7.63 -23.28 -3.65
C SER A 262 -6.65 -22.24 -4.24
N ASN A 263 -5.37 -22.56 -4.32
CA ASN A 263 -4.39 -21.80 -5.07
C ASN A 263 -4.16 -22.40 -6.48
N ASN A 264 -3.29 -21.83 -7.26
CA ASN A 264 -3.12 -22.12 -8.69
C ASN A 264 -1.78 -22.81 -9.00
N PHE A 265 -1.32 -23.70 -8.14
CA PHE A 265 -0.12 -24.50 -8.38
C PHE A 265 -0.38 -25.54 -9.48
N ASN A 266 0.45 -25.53 -10.52
CA ASN A 266 0.28 -26.39 -11.71
C ASN A 266 1.29 -27.54 -11.75
N LYS A 267 2.40 -27.43 -11.02
CA LYS A 267 3.50 -28.39 -11.03
C LYS A 267 3.99 -28.66 -9.60
N LEU A 268 4.55 -29.84 -9.38
CA LEU A 268 5.19 -30.17 -8.11
C LEU A 268 6.37 -29.23 -7.81
N SER A 269 7.09 -28.78 -8.85
CA SER A 269 8.18 -27.82 -8.73
C SER A 269 7.76 -26.46 -8.14
N ASP A 270 6.49 -26.10 -8.25
CA ASP A 270 5.96 -24.84 -7.75
C ASP A 270 5.92 -24.78 -6.20
N ILE A 271 6.00 -25.96 -5.56
CA ILE A 271 5.98 -26.13 -4.11
C ILE A 271 7.23 -26.83 -3.56
N THR A 272 8.31 -26.95 -4.33
CA THR A 272 9.55 -27.63 -3.88
C THR A 272 10.36 -26.84 -2.85
N ASN A 273 9.97 -25.62 -2.55
CA ASN A 273 10.63 -24.76 -1.54
C ASN A 273 10.05 -24.94 -0.12
N ILE A 274 9.33 -26.06 0.13
CA ILE A 274 8.76 -26.41 1.44
C ILE A 274 9.78 -27.19 2.28
#